data_2dd334d8fcb4849c6a3245682893ebc6
#
_entry.id   2dd334d8fcb4849c6a3245682893ebc6
#
_cell.length_a   1.000
_cell.length_b   1.000
_cell.length_c   1.000
_cell.angle_alpha   90.00
_cell.angle_beta   90.00
_cell.angle_gamma   90.00
#
_symmetry.space_group_name_H-M   'P 1'
#
loop_
_entity.id
_entity.type
_entity.pdbx_description
1 polymer ?
#
loop_
_entity_poly.entity_id
_entity_poly.type
_entity_poly.pdbx_seq_one_letter_code
_entity_poly.pdbx_strand_id
1 'polypeptide(L)'
;MDVFPAFYPLAGRRVGLAGEGEGLAARLRLLSGSPAELVVFDPASAVAAESWAGMALGFVALPDPDLASRIAAAVRAAGVPVNVMDRPALCDFTVPALIDRGALVAAFGTGGASPLVAARLRAELEPRVPEGLGRLARFLDDHKAELRRRWPDPGARRVVLSGLLEGPVAAAVLEGRPEAELRDLLSLALEGAARPAGRLFALPPSTPADLLSLRALQVLSSTDVLVVEPGGCGDVAALARREARRLPPAEAGPGEVAALLAEGRTVVLLVDPAPWRAAGLSPADLPVAPGV
;
A
#
# COMPACT_ATOMS: atom_id res chain seq x y z
N MET A 1 11.52 -0.14 14.11
CA MET A 1 10.40 -1.05 13.69
C MET A 1 10.74 -2.42 14.26
N ASP A 2 9.92 -2.90 15.17
CA ASP A 2 10.19 -4.17 15.90
C ASP A 2 9.77 -5.41 15.12
N VAL A 3 8.86 -5.26 14.16
CA VAL A 3 8.41 -6.32 13.24
C VAL A 3 8.40 -5.81 11.81
N PHE A 4 8.77 -6.69 10.86
CA PHE A 4 8.74 -6.37 9.44
C PHE A 4 7.45 -6.87 8.82
N PRO A 5 6.59 -5.99 8.23
CA PRO A 5 5.40 -6.42 7.53
C PRO A 5 5.77 -7.00 6.16
N ALA A 6 5.30 -8.21 5.87
CA ALA A 6 5.49 -8.87 4.59
C ALA A 6 4.19 -9.48 4.09
N PHE A 7 3.92 -9.34 2.78
CA PHE A 7 2.84 -10.05 2.09
C PHE A 7 3.38 -11.34 1.49
N TYR A 8 2.74 -12.46 1.82
CA TYR A 8 3.14 -13.77 1.35
C TYR A 8 2.27 -14.17 0.14
N PRO A 9 2.85 -14.42 -1.05
CA PRO A 9 2.08 -14.85 -2.22
C PRO A 9 1.43 -16.22 -1.98
N LEU A 10 0.12 -16.32 -2.21
CA LEU A 10 -0.64 -17.55 -1.97
C LEU A 10 -0.99 -18.33 -3.26
N ALA A 11 -0.94 -17.68 -4.42
CA ALA A 11 -1.27 -18.32 -5.69
C ALA A 11 -0.32 -19.51 -5.99
N GLY A 12 -0.89 -20.69 -6.23
CA GLY A 12 -0.15 -21.92 -6.47
C GLY A 12 0.60 -22.47 -5.26
N ARG A 13 0.28 -21.98 -4.04
CA ARG A 13 0.88 -22.44 -2.79
C ARG A 13 -0.10 -23.31 -2.00
N ARG A 14 0.47 -24.23 -1.23
CA ARG A 14 -0.28 -25.07 -0.27
C ARG A 14 -0.12 -24.50 1.13
N VAL A 15 -1.22 -24.39 1.86
CA VAL A 15 -1.25 -23.92 3.24
C VAL A 15 -1.83 -25.02 4.12
N GLY A 16 -1.02 -25.48 5.08
CA GLY A 16 -1.40 -26.53 6.01
C GLY A 16 -2.11 -25.98 7.24
N LEU A 17 -3.16 -26.66 7.67
CA LEU A 17 -3.90 -26.32 8.87
C LEU A 17 -4.07 -27.59 9.73
N ALA A 18 -3.71 -27.50 11.01
CA ALA A 18 -3.99 -28.53 12.01
C ALA A 18 -4.78 -27.91 13.15
N GLY A 19 -5.93 -28.44 13.46
CA GLY A 19 -6.77 -27.86 14.50
C GLY A 19 -8.14 -28.49 14.59
N GLU A 20 -8.94 -27.97 15.50
CA GLU A 20 -10.31 -28.42 15.71
C GLU A 20 -11.22 -27.27 16.16
N GLY A 21 -12.53 -27.52 16.11
CA GLY A 21 -13.55 -26.60 16.61
C GLY A 21 -13.51 -25.21 15.96
N GLU A 22 -13.85 -24.19 16.75
CA GLU A 22 -13.96 -22.81 16.27
C GLU A 22 -12.58 -22.22 15.88
N GLY A 23 -11.49 -22.67 16.49
CA GLY A 23 -10.13 -22.20 16.15
C GLY A 23 -9.77 -22.55 14.70
N LEU A 24 -9.99 -23.81 14.29
CA LEU A 24 -9.78 -24.23 12.91
C LEU A 24 -10.75 -23.51 11.94
N ALA A 25 -12.03 -23.41 12.32
CA ALA A 25 -13.04 -22.70 11.52
C ALA A 25 -12.67 -21.24 11.29
N ALA A 26 -12.14 -20.55 12.28
CA ALA A 26 -11.66 -19.17 12.16
C ALA A 26 -10.49 -19.05 11.18
N ARG A 27 -9.56 -20.00 11.17
CA ARG A 27 -8.44 -20.01 10.20
C ARG A 27 -8.90 -20.32 8.78
N LEU A 28 -9.85 -21.23 8.62
CA LEU A 28 -10.45 -21.50 7.31
C LEU A 28 -11.21 -20.29 6.76
N ARG A 29 -11.96 -19.58 7.60
CA ARG A 29 -12.61 -18.31 7.20
C ARG A 29 -11.59 -17.23 6.81
N LEU A 30 -10.49 -17.11 7.54
CA LEU A 30 -9.42 -16.16 7.24
C LEU A 30 -8.84 -16.39 5.83
N LEU A 31 -8.69 -17.64 5.42
CA LEU A 31 -8.09 -18.04 4.15
C LEU A 31 -9.14 -18.29 3.05
N SER A 32 -10.44 -18.15 3.37
CA SER A 32 -11.53 -18.33 2.43
C SER A 32 -11.39 -17.35 1.25
N GLY A 33 -11.54 -17.87 0.02
CA GLY A 33 -11.40 -17.07 -1.19
C GLY A 33 -9.94 -16.76 -1.59
N SER A 34 -8.95 -17.20 -0.81
CA SER A 34 -7.54 -17.10 -1.23
C SER A 34 -7.23 -18.09 -2.36
N PRO A 35 -6.26 -17.81 -3.23
CA PRO A 35 -5.85 -18.72 -4.30
C PRO A 35 -4.95 -19.88 -3.82
N ALA A 36 -4.81 -20.09 -2.49
CA ALA A 36 -4.04 -21.18 -1.93
C ALA A 36 -4.82 -22.50 -1.94
N GLU A 37 -4.12 -23.61 -2.09
CA GLU A 37 -4.66 -24.94 -1.76
C GLU A 37 -4.60 -25.13 -0.24
N LEU A 38 -5.75 -25.26 0.42
CA LEU A 38 -5.83 -25.48 1.85
C LEU A 38 -5.81 -26.97 2.15
N VAL A 39 -4.85 -27.41 2.96
CA VAL A 39 -4.69 -28.80 3.39
C VAL A 39 -4.96 -28.89 4.88
N VAL A 40 -6.05 -29.55 5.25
CA VAL A 40 -6.41 -29.76 6.67
C VAL A 40 -5.90 -31.11 7.12
N PHE A 41 -5.07 -31.09 8.14
CA PHE A 41 -4.51 -32.31 8.76
C PHE A 41 -5.30 -32.73 10.00
N ASP A 42 -5.50 -34.02 10.14
CA ASP A 42 -5.85 -34.58 11.43
C ASP A 42 -4.70 -34.32 12.42
N PRO A 43 -4.98 -33.87 13.66
CA PRO A 43 -3.94 -33.58 14.65
C PRO A 43 -2.96 -34.73 14.90
N ALA A 44 -3.40 -36.00 14.82
CA ALA A 44 -2.54 -37.16 15.01
C ALA A 44 -1.51 -37.32 13.88
N SER A 45 -1.86 -36.97 12.63
CA SER A 45 -0.93 -36.99 11.49
C SER A 45 -0.05 -35.76 11.41
N ALA A 46 -0.52 -34.64 11.95
CA ALA A 46 0.18 -33.36 11.91
C ALA A 46 1.47 -33.32 12.76
N VAL A 47 1.70 -34.31 13.64
CA VAL A 47 2.93 -34.40 14.46
C VAL A 47 4.14 -34.88 13.65
N ALA A 48 3.96 -35.39 12.46
CA ALA A 48 5.02 -35.82 11.57
C ALA A 48 5.48 -34.66 10.66
N ALA A 49 6.79 -34.38 10.61
CA ALA A 49 7.32 -33.30 9.78
C ALA A 49 7.05 -33.52 8.30
N GLU A 50 7.03 -34.75 7.85
CA GLU A 50 6.78 -35.16 6.47
C GLU A 50 5.39 -34.71 5.97
N SER A 51 4.39 -34.62 6.88
CA SER A 51 3.05 -34.14 6.54
C SER A 51 3.07 -32.67 6.06
N TRP A 52 4.03 -31.90 6.51
CA TRP A 52 4.17 -30.47 6.18
C TRP A 52 5.08 -30.19 4.97
N ALA A 53 5.63 -31.25 4.38
CA ALA A 53 6.52 -31.06 3.22
C ALA A 53 5.81 -30.35 2.06
N GLY A 54 6.44 -29.30 1.54
CA GLY A 54 5.88 -28.50 0.44
C GLY A 54 4.76 -27.52 0.84
N MET A 55 4.43 -27.40 2.13
CA MET A 55 3.55 -26.32 2.60
C MET A 55 4.31 -24.99 2.61
N ALA A 56 3.60 -23.91 2.29
CA ALA A 56 4.16 -22.56 2.31
C ALA A 56 4.03 -21.92 3.70
N LEU A 57 2.93 -22.20 4.39
CA LEU A 57 2.62 -21.74 5.74
C LEU A 57 1.91 -22.86 6.50
N GLY A 58 2.10 -22.87 7.81
CA GLY A 58 1.40 -23.77 8.74
C GLY A 58 0.59 -22.99 9.77
N PHE A 59 -0.65 -23.41 9.99
CA PHE A 59 -1.51 -22.88 11.03
C PHE A 59 -1.91 -23.99 11.99
N VAL A 60 -1.74 -23.73 13.29
CA VAL A 60 -2.10 -24.66 14.36
C VAL A 60 -3.13 -24.00 15.27
N ALA A 61 -4.28 -24.62 15.42
CA ALA A 61 -5.39 -24.11 16.24
C ALA A 61 -5.96 -25.25 17.11
N LEU A 62 -5.25 -25.59 18.18
CA LEU A 62 -5.57 -26.66 19.10
C LEU A 62 -5.63 -26.15 20.55
N PRO A 63 -6.59 -26.61 21.35
CA PRO A 63 -6.69 -26.26 22.77
C PRO A 63 -5.55 -26.88 23.58
N ASP A 64 -5.15 -28.11 23.28
CA ASP A 64 -4.05 -28.81 23.95
C ASP A 64 -2.70 -28.15 23.68
N PRO A 65 -2.01 -27.59 24.71
CA PRO A 65 -0.75 -26.90 24.55
C PRO A 65 0.42 -27.82 24.16
N ASP A 66 0.43 -29.06 24.65
CA ASP A 66 1.52 -29.99 24.39
C ASP A 66 1.45 -30.51 22.95
N LEU A 67 0.26 -30.84 22.48
CA LEU A 67 0.03 -31.26 21.10
C LEU A 67 0.31 -30.09 20.13
N ALA A 68 -0.15 -28.88 20.43
CA ALA A 68 0.13 -27.70 19.63
C ALA A 68 1.64 -27.42 19.53
N SER A 69 2.38 -27.56 20.62
CA SER A 69 3.84 -27.39 20.65
C SER A 69 4.57 -28.44 19.80
N ARG A 70 4.15 -29.70 19.88
CA ARG A 70 4.71 -30.80 19.08
C ARG A 70 4.46 -30.60 17.60
N ILE A 71 3.25 -30.19 17.22
CA ILE A 71 2.93 -29.91 15.83
C ILE A 71 3.71 -28.69 15.33
N ALA A 72 3.82 -27.61 16.13
CA ALA A 72 4.64 -26.47 15.74
C ALA A 72 6.11 -26.84 15.50
N ALA A 73 6.65 -27.74 16.32
CA ALA A 73 8.01 -28.27 16.11
C ALA A 73 8.12 -29.08 14.80
N ALA A 74 7.12 -29.91 14.48
CA ALA A 74 7.07 -30.66 13.23
C ALA A 74 6.99 -29.72 12.00
N VAL A 75 6.16 -28.69 12.04
CA VAL A 75 6.06 -27.66 10.98
C VAL A 75 7.41 -27.00 10.73
N ARG A 76 8.11 -26.57 11.80
CA ARG A 76 9.44 -25.97 11.69
C ARG A 76 10.49 -26.95 11.18
N ALA A 77 10.43 -28.21 11.61
CA ALA A 77 11.35 -29.24 11.13
C ALA A 77 11.19 -29.48 9.62
N ALA A 78 10.01 -29.26 9.05
CA ALA A 78 9.77 -29.26 7.61
C ALA A 78 10.21 -27.96 6.89
N GLY A 79 10.77 -26.99 7.61
CA GLY A 79 11.18 -25.68 7.07
C GLY A 79 10.02 -24.74 6.77
N VAL A 80 8.85 -24.97 7.38
CA VAL A 80 7.62 -24.20 7.15
C VAL A 80 7.40 -23.21 8.29
N PRO A 81 7.17 -21.91 8.00
CA PRO A 81 6.78 -20.93 9.01
C PRO A 81 5.44 -21.30 9.65
N VAL A 82 5.34 -21.19 10.98
CA VAL A 82 4.15 -21.60 11.73
C VAL A 82 3.51 -20.43 12.50
N ASN A 83 2.19 -20.42 12.50
CA ASN A 83 1.37 -19.62 13.42
C ASN A 83 0.55 -20.54 14.32
N VAL A 84 0.70 -20.38 15.61
CA VAL A 84 -0.05 -21.13 16.63
C VAL A 84 -1.01 -20.18 17.32
N MET A 85 -2.31 -20.48 17.24
CA MET A 85 -3.37 -19.64 17.79
C MET A 85 -3.19 -19.49 19.31
N ASP A 86 -3.29 -18.24 19.78
CA ASP A 86 -3.19 -17.81 21.17
C ASP A 86 -1.87 -18.19 21.88
N ARG A 87 -0.82 -18.55 21.11
CA ARG A 87 0.51 -18.89 21.64
C ARG A 87 1.62 -18.15 20.89
N PRO A 88 1.82 -16.84 21.15
CA PRO A 88 2.79 -16.01 20.42
C PRO A 88 4.23 -16.57 20.47
N ALA A 89 4.63 -17.19 21.58
CA ALA A 89 5.96 -17.79 21.74
C ALA A 89 6.23 -18.97 20.79
N LEU A 90 5.18 -19.57 20.23
CA LEU A 90 5.27 -20.64 19.24
C LEU A 90 5.07 -20.15 17.80
N CYS A 91 5.01 -18.85 17.57
CA CYS A 91 4.74 -18.30 16.25
C CYS A 91 6.02 -17.78 15.57
N ASP A 92 6.21 -18.12 14.30
CA ASP A 92 7.23 -17.51 13.43
C ASP A 92 6.70 -16.27 12.73
N PHE A 93 5.38 -16.14 12.61
CA PHE A 93 4.68 -14.97 12.10
C PHE A 93 3.36 -14.76 12.83
N THR A 94 2.87 -13.53 12.81
CA THR A 94 1.57 -13.17 13.39
C THR A 94 0.55 -12.89 12.30
N VAL A 95 -0.73 -13.14 12.61
CA VAL A 95 -1.85 -12.75 11.74
C VAL A 95 -2.29 -11.35 12.14
N PRO A 96 -2.14 -10.34 11.26
CA PRO A 96 -2.56 -8.98 11.53
C PRO A 96 -4.08 -8.81 11.43
N ALA A 97 -4.59 -7.65 11.86
CA ALA A 97 -5.94 -7.22 11.49
C ALA A 97 -5.95 -6.85 10.01
N LEU A 98 -6.87 -7.42 9.23
CA LEU A 98 -6.88 -7.32 7.76
C LEU A 98 -8.10 -6.57 7.24
N ILE A 99 -7.91 -5.78 6.19
CA ILE A 99 -8.94 -5.36 5.24
C ILE A 99 -8.61 -6.05 3.93
N ASP A 100 -9.44 -7.00 3.51
CA ASP A 100 -9.27 -7.73 2.26
C ASP A 100 -10.28 -7.23 1.22
N ARG A 101 -9.76 -6.84 0.06
CA ARG A 101 -10.51 -6.45 -1.14
C ARG A 101 -9.98 -7.20 -2.38
N GLY A 102 -9.55 -8.45 -2.19
CA GLY A 102 -9.00 -9.29 -3.24
C GLY A 102 -7.59 -8.88 -3.65
N ALA A 103 -7.43 -8.14 -4.75
CA ALA A 103 -6.11 -7.67 -5.20
C ALA A 103 -5.52 -6.56 -4.33
N LEU A 104 -6.32 -5.95 -3.44
CA LEU A 104 -5.87 -4.99 -2.45
C LEU A 104 -6.06 -5.56 -1.05
N VAL A 105 -4.98 -5.64 -0.29
CA VAL A 105 -5.00 -6.05 1.12
C VAL A 105 -4.30 -4.98 1.95
N ALA A 106 -4.93 -4.55 3.05
CA ALA A 106 -4.29 -3.74 4.08
C ALA A 106 -4.17 -4.57 5.37
N ALA A 107 -3.04 -4.41 6.06
CA ALA A 107 -2.72 -5.18 7.25
C ALA A 107 -2.20 -4.27 8.38
N PHE A 108 -2.73 -4.44 9.58
CA PHE A 108 -2.37 -3.66 10.77
C PHE A 108 -1.88 -4.59 11.87
N GLY A 109 -0.62 -4.43 12.26
CA GLY A 109 0.01 -5.21 13.32
C GLY A 109 0.64 -4.31 14.37
N THR A 110 0.66 -4.79 15.62
CA THR A 110 1.27 -4.11 16.77
C THR A 110 2.45 -4.89 17.35
N GLY A 111 2.99 -5.86 16.58
CA GLY A 111 4.05 -6.75 17.11
C GLY A 111 3.60 -7.62 18.30
N GLY A 112 2.30 -7.83 18.47
CA GLY A 112 1.74 -8.54 19.63
C GLY A 112 1.40 -7.65 20.83
N ALA A 113 1.77 -6.36 20.82
CA ALA A 113 1.55 -5.45 21.96
C ALA A 113 0.07 -5.21 22.26
N SER A 114 -0.80 -5.05 21.25
CA SER A 114 -2.23 -4.81 21.48
C SER A 114 -3.08 -5.18 20.25
N PRO A 115 -3.66 -6.38 20.19
CA PRO A 115 -4.60 -6.75 19.14
C PRO A 115 -5.81 -5.80 19.03
N LEU A 116 -6.25 -5.23 20.17
CA LEU A 116 -7.38 -4.30 20.21
C LEU A 116 -7.10 -3.00 19.46
N VAL A 117 -5.87 -2.46 19.54
CA VAL A 117 -5.47 -1.26 18.80
C VAL A 117 -5.49 -1.54 17.30
N ALA A 118 -4.95 -2.68 16.87
CA ALA A 118 -4.99 -3.09 15.45
C ALA A 118 -6.42 -3.28 14.94
N ALA A 119 -7.30 -3.92 15.73
CA ALA A 119 -8.70 -4.12 15.38
C ALA A 119 -9.47 -2.79 15.29
N ARG A 120 -9.22 -1.86 16.22
CA ARG A 120 -9.83 -0.52 16.20
C ARG A 120 -9.43 0.26 14.95
N LEU A 121 -8.12 0.27 14.63
CA LEU A 121 -7.62 0.95 13.43
C LEU A 121 -8.21 0.34 12.15
N ARG A 122 -8.31 -1.00 12.09
CA ARG A 122 -9.00 -1.68 10.99
C ARG A 122 -10.44 -1.18 10.85
N ALA A 123 -11.21 -1.21 11.94
CA ALA A 123 -12.62 -0.82 11.93
C ALA A 123 -12.82 0.65 11.50
N GLU A 124 -11.90 1.55 11.87
CA GLU A 124 -11.93 2.96 11.47
C GLU A 124 -11.63 3.15 9.98
N LEU A 125 -10.70 2.37 9.42
CA LEU A 125 -10.25 2.51 8.04
C LEU A 125 -11.08 1.68 7.05
N GLU A 126 -11.69 0.59 7.48
CA GLU A 126 -12.44 -0.32 6.61
C GLU A 126 -13.55 0.36 5.78
N PRO A 127 -14.36 1.31 6.34
CA PRO A 127 -15.35 2.04 5.54
C PRO A 127 -14.74 2.97 4.49
N ARG A 128 -13.46 3.33 4.64
CA ARG A 128 -12.72 4.19 3.70
C ARG A 128 -12.04 3.39 2.57
N VAL A 129 -12.12 2.06 2.63
CA VAL A 129 -11.56 1.15 1.62
C VAL A 129 -12.72 0.41 0.92
N PRO A 130 -13.33 1.01 -0.12
CA PRO A 130 -14.47 0.40 -0.83
C PRO A 130 -14.14 -0.96 -1.43
N GLU A 131 -15.15 -1.84 -1.52
CA GLU A 131 -15.03 -3.17 -2.14
C GLU A 131 -14.47 -3.12 -3.57
N GLY A 132 -14.82 -2.07 -4.33
CA GLY A 132 -14.36 -1.88 -5.70
C GLY A 132 -12.87 -1.61 -5.86
N LEU A 133 -12.13 -1.22 -4.81
CA LEU A 133 -10.69 -0.91 -4.94
C LEU A 133 -9.85 -2.11 -5.35
N GLY A 134 -10.20 -3.31 -4.91
CA GLY A 134 -9.54 -4.53 -5.36
C GLY A 134 -9.78 -4.81 -6.85
N ARG A 135 -11.00 -4.53 -7.35
CA ARG A 135 -11.30 -4.60 -8.80
C ARG A 135 -10.50 -3.57 -9.58
N LEU A 136 -10.39 -2.35 -9.07
CA LEU A 136 -9.60 -1.29 -9.71
C LEU A 136 -8.11 -1.65 -9.77
N ALA A 137 -7.54 -2.19 -8.70
CA ALA A 137 -6.16 -2.67 -8.69
C ALA A 137 -5.93 -3.76 -9.74
N ARG A 138 -6.83 -4.74 -9.84
CA ARG A 138 -6.77 -5.81 -10.85
C ARG A 138 -6.92 -5.26 -12.26
N PHE A 139 -7.90 -4.41 -12.50
CA PHE A 139 -8.12 -3.76 -13.79
C PHE A 139 -6.86 -3.02 -14.28
N LEU A 140 -6.18 -2.27 -13.40
CA LEU A 140 -4.93 -1.59 -13.76
C LEU A 140 -3.77 -2.56 -14.01
N ASP A 141 -3.71 -3.68 -13.29
CA ASP A 141 -2.67 -4.71 -13.52
C ASP A 141 -2.88 -5.43 -14.87
N ASP A 142 -4.11 -5.74 -15.24
CA ASP A 142 -4.46 -6.35 -16.53
C ASP A 142 -4.04 -5.47 -17.72
N HIS A 143 -4.10 -4.13 -17.56
CA HIS A 143 -3.69 -3.16 -18.59
C HIS A 143 -2.24 -2.67 -18.46
N LYS A 144 -1.49 -3.17 -17.49
CA LYS A 144 -0.12 -2.73 -17.17
C LYS A 144 0.87 -2.84 -18.33
N ALA A 145 0.76 -3.90 -19.14
CA ALA A 145 1.64 -4.12 -20.30
C ALA A 145 1.39 -3.05 -21.38
N GLU A 146 0.13 -2.72 -21.65
CA GLU A 146 -0.27 -1.68 -22.57
C GLU A 146 0.21 -0.30 -22.11
N LEU A 147 -0.04 0.04 -20.84
CA LEU A 147 0.39 1.29 -20.22
C LEU A 147 1.91 1.46 -20.26
N ARG A 148 2.68 0.39 -20.04
CA ARG A 148 4.15 0.40 -20.13
C ARG A 148 4.65 0.61 -21.56
N ARG A 149 3.98 0.02 -22.54
CA ARG A 149 4.33 0.19 -23.94
C ARG A 149 4.06 1.62 -24.44
N ARG A 150 2.92 2.20 -24.04
CA ARG A 150 2.48 3.53 -24.50
C ARG A 150 3.23 4.65 -23.76
N TRP A 151 3.55 4.47 -22.47
CA TRP A 151 4.35 5.38 -21.64
C TRP A 151 5.53 4.64 -20.99
N PRO A 152 6.65 4.48 -21.73
CA PRO A 152 7.85 3.83 -21.20
C PRO A 152 8.45 4.55 -19.99
N ASP A 153 8.41 5.90 -20.02
CA ASP A 153 8.88 6.71 -18.88
C ASP A 153 8.01 6.48 -17.64
N PRO A 154 8.60 6.07 -16.49
CA PRO A 154 7.86 5.80 -15.27
C PRO A 154 7.11 7.02 -14.73
N GLY A 155 7.65 8.23 -14.92
CA GLY A 155 7.05 9.46 -14.45
C GLY A 155 5.80 9.81 -15.24
N ALA A 156 5.90 9.83 -16.58
CA ALA A 156 4.75 10.06 -17.46
C ALA A 156 3.65 9.03 -17.22
N ARG A 157 4.03 7.75 -17.11
CA ARG A 157 3.08 6.67 -16.83
C ARG A 157 2.35 6.87 -15.51
N ARG A 158 3.05 7.30 -14.45
CA ARG A 158 2.43 7.56 -13.15
C ARG A 158 1.40 8.67 -13.22
N VAL A 159 1.66 9.72 -13.96
CA VAL A 159 0.71 10.82 -14.12
C VAL A 159 -0.56 10.34 -14.81
N VAL A 160 -0.43 9.53 -15.87
CA VAL A 160 -1.58 8.90 -16.53
C VAL A 160 -2.34 8.01 -15.55
N LEU A 161 -1.63 7.17 -14.78
CA LEU A 161 -2.26 6.33 -13.76
C LEU A 161 -2.99 7.14 -12.69
N SER A 162 -2.42 8.25 -12.23
CA SER A 162 -3.11 9.15 -11.28
C SER A 162 -4.39 9.71 -11.86
N GLY A 163 -4.36 10.14 -13.13
CA GLY A 163 -5.57 10.59 -13.83
C GLY A 163 -6.63 9.50 -13.98
N LEU A 164 -6.23 8.26 -14.23
CA LEU A 164 -7.16 7.13 -14.28
C LEU A 164 -7.77 6.84 -12.89
N LEU A 165 -6.99 6.97 -11.82
CA LEU A 165 -7.45 6.76 -10.44
C LEU A 165 -8.42 7.83 -9.93
N GLU A 166 -8.33 9.03 -10.45
CA GLU A 166 -9.18 10.18 -10.07
C GLU A 166 -10.31 10.44 -11.09
N GLY A 167 -10.33 9.69 -12.19
CA GLY A 167 -11.19 9.92 -13.33
C GLY A 167 -12.40 8.97 -13.44
N PRO A 168 -13.15 9.11 -14.55
CA PRO A 168 -14.36 8.32 -14.81
C PRO A 168 -14.09 6.81 -14.91
N VAL A 169 -12.89 6.40 -15.30
CA VAL A 169 -12.50 4.97 -15.35
C VAL A 169 -12.56 4.36 -13.96
N ALA A 170 -11.93 5.00 -12.96
CA ALA A 170 -11.96 4.50 -11.59
C ALA A 170 -13.40 4.48 -11.03
N ALA A 171 -14.17 5.53 -11.26
CA ALA A 171 -15.57 5.60 -10.83
C ALA A 171 -16.37 4.42 -11.41
N ALA A 172 -16.27 4.16 -12.71
CA ALA A 172 -16.97 3.08 -13.37
C ALA A 172 -16.55 1.68 -12.85
N VAL A 173 -15.25 1.49 -12.59
CA VAL A 173 -14.75 0.23 -11.99
C VAL A 173 -15.27 0.05 -10.56
N LEU A 174 -15.29 1.12 -9.76
CA LEU A 174 -15.80 1.09 -8.39
C LEU A 174 -17.31 0.80 -8.36
N GLU A 175 -18.07 1.30 -9.33
CA GLU A 175 -19.50 1.01 -9.52
C GLU A 175 -19.76 -0.41 -10.05
N GLY A 176 -18.74 -1.12 -10.54
CA GLY A 176 -18.87 -2.47 -11.06
C GLY A 176 -19.49 -2.52 -12.47
N ARG A 177 -19.26 -1.50 -13.30
CA ARG A 177 -19.76 -1.47 -14.70
C ARG A 177 -19.18 -2.61 -15.52
N PRO A 178 -19.86 -3.01 -16.62
CA PRO A 178 -19.42 -4.08 -17.51
C PRO A 178 -18.03 -3.79 -18.10
N GLU A 179 -17.23 -4.85 -18.29
CA GLU A 179 -15.85 -4.74 -18.76
C GLU A 179 -15.73 -4.09 -20.16
N ALA A 180 -16.71 -4.28 -21.03
CA ALA A 180 -16.73 -3.61 -22.35
C ALA A 180 -16.75 -2.09 -22.19
N GLU A 181 -17.62 -1.55 -21.33
CA GLU A 181 -17.73 -0.13 -21.04
C GLU A 181 -16.43 0.40 -20.39
N LEU A 182 -15.83 -0.37 -19.49
CA LEU A 182 -14.55 -0.01 -18.87
C LEU A 182 -13.42 0.12 -19.88
N ARG A 183 -13.38 -0.78 -20.88
CA ARG A 183 -12.39 -0.71 -21.97
C ARG A 183 -12.58 0.52 -22.85
N ASP A 184 -13.83 0.85 -23.17
CA ASP A 184 -14.15 2.05 -23.97
C ASP A 184 -13.76 3.33 -23.21
N LEU A 185 -14.10 3.42 -21.92
CA LEU A 185 -13.70 4.54 -21.07
C LEU A 185 -12.18 4.64 -20.93
N LEU A 186 -11.48 3.51 -20.78
CA LEU A 186 -10.03 3.49 -20.72
C LEU A 186 -9.43 4.00 -22.03
N SER A 187 -9.89 3.50 -23.20
CA SER A 187 -9.40 3.92 -24.50
C SER A 187 -9.57 5.43 -24.69
N LEU A 188 -10.75 5.96 -24.38
CA LEU A 188 -11.04 7.39 -24.43
C LEU A 188 -10.12 8.21 -23.50
N ALA A 189 -9.95 7.73 -22.26
CA ALA A 189 -9.06 8.38 -21.28
C ALA A 189 -7.60 8.38 -21.74
N LEU A 190 -7.15 7.28 -22.37
CA LEU A 190 -5.79 7.15 -22.88
C LEU A 190 -5.55 7.94 -24.18
N GLU A 191 -6.56 8.13 -25.03
CA GLU A 191 -6.50 9.00 -26.22
C GLU A 191 -6.43 10.48 -25.83
N GLY A 192 -7.19 10.87 -24.81
CA GLY A 192 -7.20 12.22 -24.25
C GLY A 192 -6.05 12.50 -23.27
N ALA A 193 -5.24 11.52 -22.94
CA ALA A 193 -4.11 11.68 -22.02
C ALA A 193 -2.96 12.43 -22.69
N ALA A 194 -3.15 13.72 -22.91
CA ALA A 194 -2.04 14.63 -23.10
C ALA A 194 -1.10 14.53 -21.91
N ARG A 195 0.21 14.67 -22.14
CA ARG A 195 1.20 14.74 -21.04
C ARG A 195 0.72 15.84 -20.08
N PRO A 196 0.36 15.51 -18.82
CA PRO A 196 -0.18 16.53 -17.93
C PRO A 196 0.85 17.63 -17.74
N ALA A 197 0.38 18.85 -17.70
CA ALA A 197 1.24 19.98 -17.36
C ALA A 197 1.84 19.77 -15.97
N GLY A 198 3.14 19.98 -15.83
CA GLY A 198 3.80 19.95 -14.54
C GLY A 198 3.15 20.94 -13.57
N ARG A 199 3.15 20.61 -12.30
CA ARG A 199 2.55 21.44 -11.25
C ARG A 199 3.62 21.89 -10.28
N LEU A 200 3.64 23.19 -10.01
CA LEU A 200 4.56 23.79 -9.05
C LEU A 200 3.78 24.37 -7.87
N PHE A 201 4.16 23.97 -6.67
CA PHE A 201 3.54 24.44 -5.45
C PHE A 201 4.62 25.02 -4.51
N ALA A 202 4.20 25.93 -3.67
CA ALA A 202 5.02 26.45 -2.57
C ALA A 202 4.29 26.26 -1.24
N LEU A 203 5.05 25.91 -0.24
CA LEU A 203 4.62 25.85 1.15
C LEU A 203 5.68 26.55 2.00
N PRO A 204 5.32 27.53 2.86
CA PRO A 204 6.29 28.23 3.70
C PRO A 204 7.12 27.25 4.53
N PRO A 205 8.45 27.42 4.61
CA PRO A 205 9.33 26.48 5.30
C PRO A 205 9.07 26.39 6.82
N SER A 206 8.43 27.39 7.39
CA SER A 206 8.04 27.45 8.80
C SER A 206 6.66 26.87 9.10
N THR A 207 5.98 26.28 8.11
CA THR A 207 4.62 25.74 8.31
C THR A 207 4.65 24.55 9.27
N PRO A 208 3.91 24.59 10.39
CA PRO A 208 3.75 23.42 11.26
C PRO A 208 2.95 22.31 10.56
N ALA A 209 3.31 21.05 10.83
CA ALA A 209 2.68 19.92 10.16
C ALA A 209 1.17 19.78 10.49
N ASP A 210 0.78 20.16 11.69
CA ASP A 210 -0.61 20.13 12.19
C ASP A 210 -1.52 21.22 11.58
N LEU A 211 -0.92 22.26 10.98
CA LEU A 211 -1.66 23.33 10.30
C LEU A 211 -1.80 23.11 8.79
N LEU A 212 -1.35 21.97 8.26
CA LEU A 212 -1.49 21.65 6.85
C LEU A 212 -2.96 21.39 6.49
N SER A 213 -3.41 22.05 5.43
CA SER A 213 -4.72 21.73 4.86
C SER A 213 -4.73 20.32 4.25
N LEU A 214 -5.91 19.70 4.12
CA LEU A 214 -6.07 18.42 3.40
C LEU A 214 -5.51 18.49 1.97
N ARG A 215 -5.66 19.65 1.29
CA ARG A 215 -5.09 19.87 -0.04
C ARG A 215 -3.56 19.84 -0.02
N ALA A 216 -2.93 20.48 0.96
CA ALA A 216 -1.48 20.44 1.11
C ALA A 216 -0.98 19.02 1.35
N LEU A 217 -1.66 18.23 2.20
CA LEU A 217 -1.34 16.83 2.43
C LEU A 217 -1.49 15.98 1.16
N GLN A 218 -2.55 16.17 0.38
CA GLN A 218 -2.75 15.48 -0.90
C GLN A 218 -1.64 15.80 -1.90
N VAL A 219 -1.23 17.08 -2.01
CA VAL A 219 -0.14 17.49 -2.88
C VAL A 219 1.18 16.88 -2.41
N LEU A 220 1.51 16.95 -1.13
CA LEU A 220 2.71 16.35 -0.57
C LEU A 220 2.78 14.83 -0.81
N SER A 221 1.68 14.12 -0.59
CA SER A 221 1.62 12.67 -0.81
C SER A 221 1.75 12.25 -2.28
N SER A 222 1.52 13.17 -3.23
CA SER A 222 1.65 12.95 -4.67
C SER A 222 2.87 13.61 -5.31
N THR A 223 3.69 14.29 -4.51
CA THR A 223 4.88 15.04 -4.99
C THR A 223 5.91 14.12 -5.64
N ASP A 224 6.48 14.57 -6.75
CA ASP A 224 7.60 13.92 -7.43
C ASP A 224 8.95 14.42 -6.94
N VAL A 225 9.03 15.73 -6.76
CA VAL A 225 10.25 16.42 -6.33
C VAL A 225 9.90 17.40 -5.24
N LEU A 226 10.61 17.26 -4.13
CA LEU A 226 10.54 18.16 -2.98
C LEU A 226 11.83 18.99 -2.92
N VAL A 227 11.70 20.29 -3.05
CA VAL A 227 12.83 21.22 -2.86
C VAL A 227 12.85 21.65 -1.40
N VAL A 228 13.90 21.28 -0.69
CA VAL A 228 14.02 21.48 0.75
C VAL A 228 15.49 21.65 1.15
N GLU A 229 15.77 22.50 2.12
CA GLU A 229 17.12 22.62 2.71
C GLU A 229 17.54 21.33 3.41
N PRO A 230 18.81 20.93 3.32
CA PRO A 230 19.30 19.76 4.05
C PRO A 230 19.01 19.87 5.56
N GLY A 231 18.24 18.92 6.08
CA GLY A 231 17.79 18.95 7.48
C GLY A 231 16.65 19.92 7.79
N GLY A 232 16.11 20.64 6.78
CA GLY A 232 14.98 21.55 6.93
C GLY A 232 13.62 20.87 6.89
N CYS A 233 12.61 21.47 7.53
CA CYS A 233 11.19 21.09 7.51
C CYS A 233 10.93 19.60 7.81
N GLY A 234 11.64 19.00 8.79
CA GLY A 234 11.64 17.56 9.06
C GLY A 234 10.26 16.90 9.07
N ASP A 235 9.31 17.42 9.85
CA ASP A 235 7.98 16.84 10.00
C ASP A 235 7.14 16.98 8.72
N VAL A 236 7.16 18.14 8.08
CA VAL A 236 6.43 18.38 6.83
C VAL A 236 7.05 17.62 5.67
N ALA A 237 8.38 17.58 5.58
CA ALA A 237 9.08 16.81 4.56
C ALA A 237 8.86 15.30 4.69
N ALA A 238 8.61 14.81 5.91
CA ALA A 238 8.27 13.41 6.16
C ALA A 238 6.87 13.02 5.65
N LEU A 239 5.96 13.98 5.49
CA LEU A 239 4.62 13.79 4.92
C LEU A 239 4.63 13.72 3.39
N ALA A 240 5.72 14.14 2.74
CA ALA A 240 5.90 13.97 1.32
C ALA A 240 6.03 12.47 0.97
N ARG A 241 5.66 12.13 -0.26
CA ARG A 241 5.81 10.77 -0.76
C ARG A 241 7.22 10.22 -0.49
N ARG A 242 7.30 8.98 -0.01
CA ARG A 242 8.57 8.34 0.39
C ARG A 242 9.60 8.32 -0.75
N GLU A 243 9.16 8.10 -1.98
CA GLU A 243 9.98 8.02 -3.19
C GLU A 243 10.17 9.38 -3.88
N ALA A 244 9.65 10.47 -3.33
CA ALA A 244 9.89 11.80 -3.88
C ALA A 244 11.39 12.12 -3.83
N ARG A 245 11.94 12.58 -4.96
CA ARG A 245 13.32 13.06 -5.02
C ARG A 245 13.43 14.34 -4.18
N ARG A 246 14.33 14.36 -3.21
CA ARG A 246 14.61 15.55 -2.39
C ARG A 246 15.80 16.27 -2.97
N LEU A 247 15.64 17.55 -3.28
CA LEU A 247 16.69 18.38 -3.86
C LEU A 247 16.93 19.58 -2.95
N PRO A 248 18.19 19.93 -2.67
CA PRO A 248 18.51 21.21 -2.08
C PRO A 248 18.24 22.34 -3.09
N PRO A 249 17.92 23.58 -2.65
CA PRO A 249 17.66 24.70 -3.54
C PRO A 249 18.79 24.98 -4.55
N ALA A 250 20.03 24.72 -4.17
CA ALA A 250 21.20 24.89 -5.03
C ALA A 250 21.17 23.96 -6.27
N GLU A 251 20.58 22.79 -6.16
CA GLU A 251 20.44 21.80 -7.24
C GLU A 251 19.10 21.94 -7.99
N ALA A 252 18.13 22.62 -7.40
CA ALA A 252 16.79 22.82 -7.93
C ALA A 252 16.59 24.27 -8.42
N GLY A 253 17.54 24.82 -9.14
CA GLY A 253 17.40 26.15 -9.71
C GLY A 253 16.20 26.28 -10.65
N PRO A 254 15.79 27.51 -11.02
CA PRO A 254 14.60 27.75 -11.86
C PRO A 254 14.60 26.98 -13.18
N GLY A 255 15.78 26.79 -13.82
CA GLY A 255 15.92 26.02 -15.05
C GLY A 255 15.64 24.53 -14.85
N GLU A 256 16.16 23.92 -13.79
CA GLU A 256 15.89 22.53 -13.44
C GLU A 256 14.41 22.32 -13.12
N VAL A 257 13.83 23.22 -12.33
CA VAL A 257 12.38 23.14 -12.02
C VAL A 257 11.54 23.28 -13.29
N ALA A 258 11.89 24.20 -14.20
CA ALA A 258 11.19 24.35 -15.47
C ALA A 258 11.27 23.07 -16.32
N ALA A 259 12.42 22.39 -16.36
CA ALA A 259 12.58 21.10 -17.04
C ALA A 259 11.71 20.02 -16.42
N LEU A 260 11.68 19.91 -15.09
CA LEU A 260 10.81 18.98 -14.37
C LEU A 260 9.32 19.23 -14.65
N LEU A 261 8.91 20.49 -14.71
CA LEU A 261 7.54 20.86 -15.08
C LEU A 261 7.21 20.49 -16.52
N ALA A 262 8.15 20.69 -17.45
CA ALA A 262 8.00 20.26 -18.85
C ALA A 262 7.86 18.74 -18.98
N GLU A 263 8.42 17.99 -18.03
CA GLU A 263 8.23 16.53 -17.90
C GLU A 263 6.89 16.13 -17.26
N GLY A 264 6.06 17.09 -16.85
CA GLY A 264 4.78 16.82 -16.18
C GLY A 264 4.91 16.46 -14.70
N ARG A 265 6.04 16.79 -14.08
CA ARG A 265 6.28 16.48 -12.65
C ARG A 265 5.55 17.43 -11.71
N THR A 266 5.19 16.92 -10.54
CA THR A 266 4.71 17.75 -9.44
C THR A 266 5.90 18.10 -8.53
N VAL A 267 6.20 19.40 -8.45
CA VAL A 267 7.28 19.96 -7.64
C VAL A 267 6.69 20.76 -6.48
N VAL A 268 7.18 20.53 -5.27
CA VAL A 268 6.83 21.31 -4.09
C VAL A 268 8.07 22.00 -3.53
N LEU A 269 7.99 23.31 -3.36
CA LEU A 269 9.03 24.12 -2.74
C LEU A 269 8.71 24.25 -1.24
N LEU A 270 9.52 23.65 -0.37
CA LEU A 270 9.53 23.87 1.08
C LEU A 270 10.63 24.88 1.46
N VAL A 271 10.76 25.90 0.65
CA VAL A 271 11.75 26.98 0.76
C VAL A 271 11.10 28.28 0.31
N ASP A 272 11.75 29.42 0.52
CA ASP A 272 11.25 30.69 -0.02
C ASP A 272 11.14 30.61 -1.55
N PRO A 273 9.95 30.78 -2.13
CA PRO A 273 9.72 30.64 -3.59
C PRO A 273 10.19 31.87 -4.39
N ALA A 274 10.69 32.91 -3.77
CA ALA A 274 11.08 34.17 -4.43
C ALA A 274 12.05 33.99 -5.62
N PRO A 275 13.09 33.15 -5.57
CA PRO A 275 14.00 32.94 -6.71
C PRO A 275 13.30 32.37 -7.96
N TRP A 276 12.35 31.44 -7.77
CA TRP A 276 11.59 30.83 -8.88
C TRP A 276 10.55 31.79 -9.45
N ARG A 277 9.90 32.58 -8.58
CA ARG A 277 8.97 33.67 -9.01
C ARG A 277 9.69 34.73 -9.81
N ALA A 278 10.86 35.15 -9.39
CA ALA A 278 11.69 36.12 -10.12
C ALA A 278 12.13 35.61 -11.49
N ALA A 279 12.26 34.30 -11.67
CA ALA A 279 12.57 33.64 -12.93
C ALA A 279 11.33 33.35 -13.82
N GLY A 280 10.15 33.85 -13.44
CA GLY A 280 8.91 33.70 -14.20
C GLY A 280 8.12 32.43 -13.94
N LEU A 281 8.53 31.60 -12.98
CA LEU A 281 7.73 30.45 -12.55
C LEU A 281 6.64 30.92 -11.56
N SER A 282 5.47 30.27 -11.63
CA SER A 282 4.31 30.63 -10.81
C SER A 282 3.91 29.49 -9.87
N PRO A 283 4.63 29.31 -8.74
CA PRO A 283 4.23 28.32 -7.75
C PRO A 283 2.88 28.70 -7.13
N ALA A 284 1.95 27.74 -7.10
CA ALA A 284 0.69 27.91 -6.38
C ALA A 284 0.93 27.75 -4.88
N ASP A 285 0.54 28.73 -4.10
CA ASP A 285 0.66 28.64 -2.65
C ASP A 285 -0.33 27.60 -2.09
N LEU A 286 0.18 26.67 -1.30
CA LEU A 286 -0.66 25.69 -0.62
C LEU A 286 -1.29 26.33 0.62
N PRO A 287 -2.62 26.21 0.79
CA PRO A 287 -3.30 26.79 1.92
C PRO A 287 -2.86 26.14 3.23
N VAL A 288 -2.59 26.97 4.21
CA VAL A 288 -2.31 26.60 5.60
C VAL A 288 -3.47 27.06 6.44
N ALA A 289 -3.88 26.28 7.44
CA ALA A 289 -4.89 26.69 8.37
C ALA A 289 -4.40 27.92 9.16
N PRO A 290 -5.26 28.92 9.44
CA PRO A 290 -4.85 30.01 10.33
C PRO A 290 -4.47 29.41 11.68
N GLY A 291 -3.29 29.78 12.17
CA GLY A 291 -2.86 29.41 13.52
C GLY A 291 -3.85 29.97 14.56
N VAL A 292 -4.16 29.14 15.55
CA VAL A 292 -4.99 29.55 16.71
C VAL A 292 -4.19 30.45 17.63
#